data_22a54c04aad4d1e48b099063c25f28f4
#
_entry.id   22a54c04aad4d1e48b099063c25f28f4
#
_cell.length_a   1.000
_cell.length_b   1.000
_cell.length_c   1.000
_cell.angle_alpha   90.00
_cell.angle_beta   90.00
_cell.angle_gamma   90.00
#
_symmetry.space_group_name_H-M   'P 1'
#
loop_
_entity.id
_entity.type
_entity.pdbx_description
1 polymer ?
#
loop_
_entity_poly.entity_id
_entity_poly.type
_entity_poly.pdbx_seq_one_letter_code
_entity_poly.pdbx_strand_id
1 'polypeptide(L)'
;STRKNDTHALLYLDLDQFKIINDTCGHGAGDELLRQVTALLHSKLRARDTLARLGGDEFGVVLEHCPQNEAMQVANSLRELVQNFRFQWLDKTFTIGVSIGLYSIRQDNEGLAHVMSAADSACYTAKNEGRNRVHIYQANDNELQKKSSGMEWLSRIQQAIADKRLCLYFQPIIALSNKNELE
;
A
#
# COMPACT_ATOMS: atom_id res chain seq x y z
N SER A 1 -18.85 -28.15 -16.27
CA SER A 1 -19.51 -27.74 -15.00
C SER A 1 -18.66 -26.64 -14.38
N THR A 2 -19.04 -25.39 -14.61
CA THR A 2 -18.50 -24.22 -13.93
C THR A 2 -18.77 -24.36 -12.44
N ARG A 3 -17.72 -24.46 -11.62
CA ARG A 3 -17.86 -24.47 -10.17
C ARG A 3 -18.38 -23.10 -9.73
N LYS A 4 -19.61 -23.08 -9.27
CA LYS A 4 -20.42 -21.91 -8.92
C LYS A 4 -19.90 -21.11 -7.70
N ASN A 5 -18.66 -21.31 -7.22
CA ASN A 5 -18.10 -20.69 -6.03
C ASN A 5 -16.59 -20.45 -6.09
N ASP A 6 -16.07 -20.01 -7.23
CA ASP A 6 -14.66 -19.60 -7.30
C ASP A 6 -14.53 -18.18 -6.74
N THR A 7 -14.23 -18.10 -5.45
CA THR A 7 -13.92 -16.83 -4.77
C THR A 7 -12.42 -16.65 -4.70
N HIS A 8 -11.94 -15.48 -5.07
CA HIS A 8 -10.54 -15.07 -4.91
C HIS A 8 -10.49 -13.92 -3.89
N ALA A 9 -9.32 -13.58 -3.42
CA ALA A 9 -9.16 -12.39 -2.59
C ALA A 9 -7.97 -11.56 -3.06
N LEU A 10 -8.12 -10.23 -2.99
CA LEU A 10 -7.04 -9.28 -3.12
C LEU A 10 -6.71 -8.73 -1.73
N LEU A 11 -5.44 -8.78 -1.38
CA LEU A 11 -4.89 -8.06 -0.24
C LEU A 11 -4.09 -6.88 -0.78
N TYR A 12 -4.37 -5.67 -0.30
CA TYR A 12 -3.56 -4.48 -0.50
C TYR A 12 -2.80 -4.20 0.79
N LEU A 13 -1.48 -4.18 0.73
CA LEU A 13 -0.62 -4.06 1.89
C LEU A 13 0.19 -2.76 1.79
N ASP A 14 0.37 -2.08 2.90
CA ASP A 14 1.21 -0.90 3.01
C ASP A 14 2.05 -0.98 4.29
N LEU A 15 3.37 -0.81 4.15
CA LEU A 15 4.30 -0.89 5.27
C LEU A 15 4.19 0.36 6.15
N ASP A 16 3.78 0.16 7.38
CA ASP A 16 3.60 1.24 8.32
C ASP A 16 4.93 1.94 8.63
N GLN A 17 4.95 3.27 8.49
CA GLN A 17 6.09 4.10 8.85
C GLN A 17 7.39 3.82 8.06
N PHE A 18 7.32 3.20 6.88
CA PHE A 18 8.47 2.95 6.00
C PHE A 18 9.32 4.20 5.76
N LYS A 19 8.67 5.36 5.62
CA LYS A 19 9.35 6.64 5.43
C LYS A 19 10.34 6.96 6.54
N ILE A 20 10.06 6.58 7.80
CA ILE A 20 10.96 6.85 8.93
C ILE A 20 12.31 6.16 8.72
N ILE A 21 12.33 4.96 8.14
CA ILE A 21 13.57 4.22 7.85
C ILE A 21 14.37 4.93 6.75
N ASN A 22 13.69 5.39 5.68
CA ASN A 22 14.34 6.18 4.64
C ASN A 22 14.92 7.49 5.19
N ASP A 23 14.13 8.22 5.99
CA ASP A 23 14.56 9.50 6.56
C ASP A 23 15.70 9.33 7.58
N THR A 24 15.76 8.19 8.27
CA THR A 24 16.77 7.90 9.31
C THR A 24 18.05 7.27 8.77
N CYS A 25 17.94 6.42 7.75
CA CYS A 25 19.03 5.55 7.27
C CYS A 25 19.34 5.71 5.79
N GLY A 26 18.57 6.55 5.07
CA GLY A 26 18.70 6.76 3.63
C GLY A 26 17.96 5.70 2.80
N HIS A 27 17.80 5.99 1.50
CA HIS A 27 17.04 5.14 0.58
C HIS A 27 17.60 3.72 0.43
N GLY A 28 18.94 3.55 0.56
CA GLY A 28 19.56 2.23 0.50
C GLY A 28 19.07 1.27 1.60
N ALA A 29 18.80 1.80 2.80
CA ALA A 29 18.19 1.01 3.88
C ALA A 29 16.74 0.61 3.55
N GLY A 30 15.97 1.54 2.99
CA GLY A 30 14.61 1.28 2.56
C GLY A 30 14.53 0.23 1.45
N ASP A 31 15.41 0.30 0.46
CA ASP A 31 15.47 -0.69 -0.62
C ASP A 31 15.81 -2.09 -0.10
N GLU A 32 16.76 -2.19 0.83
CA GLU A 32 17.10 -3.47 1.46
C GLU A 32 15.96 -4.02 2.33
N LEU A 33 15.28 -3.15 3.09
CA LEU A 33 14.08 -3.53 3.83
C LEU A 33 13.00 -4.09 2.90
N LEU A 34 12.69 -3.40 1.80
CA LEU A 34 11.71 -3.85 0.81
C LEU A 34 12.10 -5.19 0.21
N ARG A 35 13.38 -5.42 -0.09
CA ARG A 35 13.88 -6.69 -0.59
C ARG A 35 13.66 -7.82 0.42
N GLN A 36 13.97 -7.59 1.70
CA GLN A 36 13.80 -8.59 2.76
C GLN A 36 12.32 -8.86 3.05
N VAL A 37 11.48 -7.82 3.12
CA VAL A 37 10.03 -7.97 3.31
C VAL A 37 9.40 -8.72 2.14
N THR A 38 9.80 -8.44 0.90
CA THR A 38 9.31 -9.20 -0.26
C THR A 38 9.61 -10.69 -0.14
N ALA A 39 10.84 -11.06 0.22
CA ALA A 39 11.21 -12.46 0.43
C ALA A 39 10.43 -13.10 1.60
N LEU A 40 10.23 -12.34 2.67
CA LEU A 40 9.48 -12.75 3.84
C LEU A 40 8.00 -13.03 3.50
N LEU A 41 7.32 -12.11 2.82
CA LEU A 41 5.94 -12.27 2.38
C LEU A 41 5.80 -13.46 1.42
N HIS A 42 6.70 -13.56 0.45
CA HIS A 42 6.69 -14.66 -0.53
C HIS A 42 6.82 -16.04 0.13
N SER A 43 7.59 -16.15 1.23
CA SER A 43 7.79 -17.43 1.94
C SER A 43 6.52 -18.02 2.57
N LYS A 44 5.47 -17.21 2.73
CA LYS A 44 4.17 -17.63 3.33
C LYS A 44 3.08 -17.87 2.29
N LEU A 45 3.32 -17.49 1.06
CA LEU A 45 2.33 -17.61 -0.01
C LEU A 45 2.47 -18.97 -0.71
N ARG A 46 1.36 -19.49 -1.22
CA ARG A 46 1.32 -20.73 -2.00
C ARG A 46 1.84 -20.47 -3.41
N ALA A 47 2.29 -21.49 -4.12
CA ALA A 47 2.80 -21.37 -5.49
C ALA A 47 1.78 -20.76 -6.50
N ARG A 48 0.49 -20.86 -6.21
CA ARG A 48 -0.59 -20.28 -7.01
C ARG A 48 -0.94 -18.83 -6.64
N ASP A 49 -0.51 -18.37 -5.46
CA ASP A 49 -0.77 -16.99 -5.01
C ASP A 49 0.24 -16.05 -5.68
N THR A 50 -0.19 -14.85 -5.99
CA THR A 50 0.66 -13.86 -6.65
C THR A 50 0.98 -12.73 -5.69
N LEU A 51 2.27 -12.41 -5.54
CA LEU A 51 2.76 -11.22 -4.84
C LEU A 51 3.33 -10.24 -5.86
N ALA A 52 2.92 -8.99 -5.78
CA ALA A 52 3.46 -7.90 -6.59
C ALA A 52 3.76 -6.68 -5.70
N ARG A 53 4.85 -5.97 -6.00
CA ARG A 53 5.08 -4.63 -5.47
C ARG A 53 4.41 -3.62 -6.39
N LEU A 54 3.50 -2.82 -5.86
CA LEU A 54 2.69 -1.86 -6.63
C LEU A 54 3.42 -0.53 -6.80
N GLY A 55 4.18 -0.12 -5.80
CA GLY A 55 5.00 1.09 -5.81
C GLY A 55 5.43 1.47 -4.40
N GLY A 56 6.51 2.20 -4.24
CA GLY A 56 6.95 2.64 -2.91
C GLY A 56 7.01 1.50 -1.89
N ASP A 57 6.19 1.60 -0.87
CA ASP A 57 6.02 0.65 0.25
C ASP A 57 4.75 -0.21 0.15
N GLU A 58 4.11 -0.20 -1.02
CA GLU A 58 2.83 -0.88 -1.27
C GLU A 58 3.01 -2.21 -2.01
N PHE A 59 2.26 -3.22 -1.57
CA PHE A 59 2.24 -4.56 -2.16
C PHE A 59 0.80 -5.02 -2.41
N GLY A 60 0.64 -5.83 -3.45
CA GLY A 60 -0.61 -6.54 -3.75
C GLY A 60 -0.39 -8.05 -3.64
N VAL A 61 -1.34 -8.75 -3.03
CA VAL A 61 -1.37 -10.21 -3.01
C VAL A 61 -2.70 -10.69 -3.54
N VAL A 62 -2.65 -11.52 -4.58
CA VAL A 62 -3.84 -12.23 -5.09
C VAL A 62 -3.82 -13.64 -4.54
N LEU A 63 -4.86 -13.99 -3.78
CA LEU A 63 -5.08 -15.33 -3.24
C LEU A 63 -6.10 -16.05 -4.12
N GLU A 64 -5.65 -17.06 -4.86
CA GLU A 64 -6.51 -17.83 -5.75
C GLU A 64 -7.32 -18.88 -5.01
N HIS A 65 -8.60 -19.05 -5.38
CA HIS A 65 -9.53 -20.00 -4.78
C HIS A 65 -9.51 -19.93 -3.25
N CYS A 66 -9.64 -18.72 -2.72
CA CYS A 66 -9.49 -18.42 -1.30
C CYS A 66 -10.73 -17.67 -0.78
N PRO A 67 -11.62 -18.35 -0.04
CA PRO A 67 -12.76 -17.72 0.62
C PRO A 67 -12.30 -16.66 1.64
N GLN A 68 -13.17 -15.70 1.92
CA GLN A 68 -12.86 -14.54 2.77
C GLN A 68 -12.30 -14.91 4.14
N ASN A 69 -12.83 -15.95 4.78
CA ASN A 69 -12.35 -16.41 6.09
C ASN A 69 -10.92 -16.98 6.03
N GLU A 70 -10.58 -17.72 4.96
CA GLU A 70 -9.21 -18.20 4.74
C GLU A 70 -8.28 -17.04 4.37
N ALA A 71 -8.74 -16.13 3.51
CA ALA A 71 -7.97 -14.93 3.13
C ALA A 71 -7.65 -14.07 4.36
N MET A 72 -8.58 -13.93 5.31
CA MET A 72 -8.35 -13.22 6.58
C MET A 72 -7.27 -13.90 7.43
N GLN A 73 -7.24 -15.24 7.47
CA GLN A 73 -6.19 -15.97 8.18
C GLN A 73 -4.82 -15.76 7.53
N VAL A 74 -4.75 -15.82 6.20
CA VAL A 74 -3.51 -15.53 5.46
C VAL A 74 -3.05 -14.10 5.71
N ALA A 75 -3.95 -13.12 5.59
CA ALA A 75 -3.64 -11.72 5.82
C ALA A 75 -3.11 -11.46 7.24
N ASN A 76 -3.72 -12.06 8.27
CA ASN A 76 -3.22 -11.95 9.64
C ASN A 76 -1.85 -12.62 9.81
N SER A 77 -1.62 -13.77 9.16
CA SER A 77 -0.32 -14.43 9.18
C SER A 77 0.78 -13.59 8.55
N LEU A 78 0.49 -12.91 7.42
CA LEU A 78 1.41 -11.97 6.79
C LEU A 78 1.69 -10.77 7.68
N ARG A 79 0.65 -10.20 8.30
CA ARG A 79 0.78 -9.08 9.24
C ARG A 79 1.67 -9.44 10.43
N GLU A 80 1.43 -10.59 11.07
CA GLU A 80 2.23 -11.06 12.21
C GLU A 80 3.68 -11.34 11.81
N LEU A 81 3.88 -11.88 10.62
CA LEU A 81 5.20 -12.13 10.07
C LEU A 81 6.02 -10.85 9.94
N VAL A 82 5.41 -9.79 9.39
CA VAL A 82 6.04 -8.47 9.27
C VAL A 82 6.26 -7.83 10.64
N GLN A 83 5.28 -7.89 11.54
CA GLN A 83 5.38 -7.33 12.90
C GLN A 83 6.50 -7.96 13.72
N ASN A 84 6.73 -9.26 13.54
CA ASN A 84 7.79 -10.01 14.25
C ASN A 84 9.15 -9.88 13.58
N PHE A 85 9.21 -9.37 12.37
CA PHE A 85 10.45 -9.17 11.64
C PHE A 85 11.29 -8.06 12.30
N ARG A 86 12.60 -8.29 12.39
CA ARG A 86 13.57 -7.35 12.92
C ARG A 86 14.53 -6.97 11.82
N PHE A 87 14.32 -5.79 11.26
CA PHE A 87 15.21 -5.24 10.25
C PHE A 87 16.47 -4.67 10.90
N GLN A 88 17.61 -5.23 10.57
CA GLN A 88 18.92 -4.74 11.02
C GLN A 88 19.59 -3.94 9.90
N TRP A 89 20.02 -2.74 10.21
CA TRP A 89 20.79 -1.90 9.33
C TRP A 89 21.91 -1.23 10.10
N LEU A 90 23.16 -1.61 9.78
CA LEU A 90 24.34 -1.24 10.56
C LEU A 90 24.15 -1.63 12.03
N ASP A 91 24.25 -0.67 12.93
CA ASP A 91 24.11 -0.80 14.37
C ASP A 91 22.64 -0.61 14.87
N LYS A 92 21.69 -0.40 13.96
CA LYS A 92 20.29 -0.12 14.30
C LYS A 92 19.39 -1.31 14.00
N THR A 93 18.39 -1.51 14.85
CA THR A 93 17.34 -2.51 14.64
C THR A 93 15.98 -1.81 14.61
N PHE A 94 15.21 -2.08 13.57
CA PHE A 94 13.87 -1.52 13.37
C PHE A 94 12.82 -2.61 13.41
N THR A 95 11.64 -2.22 13.88
CA THR A 95 10.40 -3.00 13.75
C THR A 95 9.44 -2.23 12.89
N ILE A 96 8.71 -2.91 12.04
CA ILE A 96 7.69 -2.31 11.18
C ILE A 96 6.39 -3.06 11.33
N GLY A 97 5.27 -2.38 11.09
CA GLY A 97 3.96 -2.99 10.90
C GLY A 97 3.58 -3.03 9.44
N VAL A 98 2.45 -3.62 9.15
CA VAL A 98 1.80 -3.57 7.84
C VAL A 98 0.30 -3.43 8.01
N SER A 99 -0.28 -2.44 7.34
CA SER A 99 -1.73 -2.26 7.24
C SER A 99 -2.23 -2.98 5.99
N ILE A 100 -3.28 -3.77 6.12
CA ILE A 100 -3.77 -4.66 5.06
C ILE A 100 -5.25 -4.43 4.81
N GLY A 101 -5.60 -4.07 3.57
CA GLY A 101 -6.98 -4.09 3.08
C GLY A 101 -7.29 -5.41 2.38
N LEU A 102 -8.39 -6.06 2.73
CA LEU A 102 -8.85 -7.30 2.14
C LEU A 102 -10.12 -7.06 1.34
N TYR A 103 -10.10 -7.44 0.08
CA TYR A 103 -11.26 -7.46 -0.81
C TYR A 103 -11.52 -8.87 -1.34
N SER A 104 -12.78 -9.34 -1.19
CA SER A 104 -13.19 -10.65 -1.73
C SER A 104 -13.71 -10.48 -3.15
N ILE A 105 -13.00 -11.07 -4.11
CA ILE A 105 -13.35 -11.03 -5.54
C ILE A 105 -14.37 -12.13 -5.81
N ARG A 106 -15.55 -11.74 -6.30
CA ARG A 106 -16.61 -12.64 -6.77
C ARG A 106 -16.69 -12.56 -8.29
N GLN A 107 -17.32 -13.56 -8.91
CA GLN A 107 -17.44 -13.64 -10.39
C GLN A 107 -18.33 -12.55 -11.04
N ASP A 108 -18.82 -11.59 -10.30
CA ASP A 108 -19.83 -10.60 -10.73
C ASP A 108 -19.17 -9.40 -11.42
N ASN A 109 -18.45 -9.60 -12.54
CA ASN A 109 -18.03 -8.56 -13.50
C ASN A 109 -17.48 -7.24 -12.92
N GLU A 110 -16.89 -7.25 -11.74
CA GLU A 110 -16.25 -6.07 -11.16
C GLU A 110 -14.92 -5.83 -11.89
N GLY A 111 -14.79 -4.66 -12.52
CA GLY A 111 -13.58 -4.29 -13.24
C GLY A 111 -12.37 -4.20 -12.29
N LEU A 112 -11.16 -4.47 -12.83
CA LEU A 112 -9.90 -4.40 -12.08
C LEU A 112 -9.74 -3.11 -11.26
N ALA A 113 -10.15 -1.97 -11.84
CA ALA A 113 -10.06 -0.68 -11.16
C ALA A 113 -10.91 -0.62 -9.88
N HIS A 114 -12.10 -1.24 -9.89
CA HIS A 114 -12.96 -1.32 -8.71
C HIS A 114 -12.33 -2.19 -7.62
N VAL A 115 -11.85 -3.38 -7.99
CA VAL A 115 -11.20 -4.33 -7.07
C VAL A 115 -9.99 -3.69 -6.37
N MET A 116 -9.13 -3.01 -7.15
CA MET A 116 -7.95 -2.33 -6.62
C MET A 116 -8.33 -1.18 -5.69
N SER A 117 -9.29 -0.33 -6.11
CA SER A 117 -9.77 0.80 -5.30
C SER A 117 -10.43 0.35 -3.99
N ALA A 118 -11.19 -0.74 -4.02
CA ALA A 118 -11.83 -1.29 -2.83
C ALA A 118 -10.80 -1.82 -1.82
N ALA A 119 -9.79 -2.56 -2.27
CA ALA A 119 -8.75 -3.08 -1.41
C ALA A 119 -7.86 -1.95 -0.84
N ASP A 120 -7.54 -0.91 -1.64
CA ASP A 120 -6.83 0.30 -1.19
C ASP A 120 -7.65 1.05 -0.13
N SER A 121 -8.96 1.27 -0.36
CA SER A 121 -9.83 1.94 0.62
C SER A 121 -9.89 1.18 1.95
N ALA A 122 -9.93 -0.14 1.91
CA ALA A 122 -9.87 -0.97 3.10
C ALA A 122 -8.50 -0.84 3.81
N CYS A 123 -7.39 -0.80 3.06
CA CYS A 123 -6.07 -0.56 3.62
C CYS A 123 -5.97 0.82 4.29
N TYR A 124 -6.54 1.83 3.65
CA TYR A 124 -6.63 3.18 4.25
C TYR A 124 -7.41 3.17 5.56
N THR A 125 -8.52 2.45 5.63
CA THR A 125 -9.30 2.28 6.87
C THR A 125 -8.47 1.58 7.95
N ALA A 126 -7.72 0.53 7.60
CA ALA A 126 -6.80 -0.14 8.52
C ALA A 126 -5.75 0.81 9.11
N LYS A 127 -5.19 1.72 8.29
CA LYS A 127 -4.25 2.75 8.76
C LYS A 127 -4.90 3.73 9.74
N ASN A 128 -6.13 4.18 9.47
CA ASN A 128 -6.85 5.13 10.31
C ASN A 128 -7.29 4.52 11.65
N GLU A 129 -7.61 3.25 11.67
CA GLU A 129 -7.99 2.53 12.89
C GLU A 129 -6.82 2.18 13.81
N GLY A 130 -5.59 2.61 13.50
CA GLY A 130 -4.43 2.43 14.37
C GLY A 130 -3.33 1.56 13.78
N ARG A 131 -3.35 1.29 12.47
CA ARG A 131 -2.31 0.56 11.72
C ARG A 131 -2.11 -0.89 12.19
N ASN A 132 -1.17 -1.59 11.57
CA ASN A 132 -0.77 -2.96 11.89
C ASN A 132 -1.96 -3.92 12.07
N ARG A 133 -2.89 -3.89 11.14
CA ARG A 133 -4.14 -4.67 11.14
C ARG A 133 -4.64 -5.01 9.75
N VAL A 134 -5.57 -5.93 9.72
CA VAL A 134 -6.33 -6.28 8.51
C VAL A 134 -7.72 -5.67 8.64
N HIS A 135 -8.16 -4.98 7.58
CA HIS A 135 -9.54 -4.50 7.44
C HIS A 135 -10.18 -5.14 6.19
N ILE A 136 -11.38 -5.69 6.36
CA ILE A 136 -12.17 -6.21 5.23
C ILE A 136 -12.96 -5.06 4.65
N TYR A 137 -12.88 -4.88 3.32
CA TYR A 137 -13.61 -3.84 2.62
C TYR A 137 -15.10 -3.83 2.95
N GLN A 138 -15.61 -2.64 3.23
CA GLN A 138 -17.03 -2.33 3.41
C GLN A 138 -17.44 -1.22 2.45
N ALA A 139 -18.69 -1.21 2.03
CA ALA A 139 -19.17 -0.25 1.03
C ALA A 139 -18.98 1.23 1.42
N ASN A 140 -18.93 1.53 2.73
CA ASN A 140 -18.69 2.87 3.26
C ASN A 140 -17.21 3.29 3.32
N ASP A 141 -16.25 2.38 3.11
CA ASP A 141 -14.80 2.70 3.17
C ASP A 141 -14.41 3.74 2.12
N ASN A 142 -14.96 3.65 0.90
CA ASN A 142 -14.72 4.62 -0.15
C ASN A 142 -15.17 6.05 0.21
N GLU A 143 -16.25 6.19 0.97
CA GLU A 143 -16.72 7.49 1.44
C GLU A 143 -15.83 8.05 2.55
N LEU A 144 -15.36 7.20 3.44
CA LEU A 144 -14.43 7.57 4.51
C LEU A 144 -13.11 8.06 3.92
N GLN A 145 -12.55 7.34 2.95
CA GLN A 145 -11.33 7.74 2.26
C GLN A 145 -11.49 9.09 1.55
N LYS A 146 -12.56 9.30 0.81
CA LYS A 146 -12.84 10.57 0.12
C LYS A 146 -13.00 11.74 1.09
N LYS A 147 -13.74 11.56 2.18
CA LYS A 147 -13.97 12.61 3.19
C LYS A 147 -12.67 12.98 3.91
N SER A 148 -11.92 12.00 4.34
CA SER A 148 -10.66 12.21 5.06
C SER A 148 -9.59 12.87 4.17
N SER A 149 -9.41 12.39 2.94
CA SER A 149 -8.48 12.99 1.98
C SER A 149 -8.84 14.45 1.67
N GLY A 150 -10.13 14.75 1.47
CA GLY A 150 -10.59 16.11 1.21
C GLY A 150 -10.35 17.08 2.38
N MET A 151 -10.67 16.67 3.60
CA MET A 151 -10.45 17.48 4.81
C MET A 151 -8.97 17.68 5.11
N GLU A 152 -8.14 16.67 4.95
CA GLU A 152 -6.70 16.77 5.18
C GLU A 152 -6.06 17.73 4.19
N TRP A 153 -6.41 17.65 2.89
CA TRP A 153 -5.93 18.60 1.87
C TRP A 153 -6.36 20.01 2.15
N LEU A 154 -7.62 20.24 2.53
CA LEU A 154 -8.14 21.57 2.86
C LEU A 154 -7.35 22.18 4.02
N SER A 155 -7.16 21.45 5.11
CA SER A 155 -6.39 21.89 6.26
C SER A 155 -4.93 22.20 5.90
N ARG A 156 -4.28 21.33 5.11
CA ARG A 156 -2.88 21.51 4.66
C ARG A 156 -2.72 22.73 3.76
N ILE A 157 -3.67 22.98 2.85
CA ILE A 157 -3.66 24.16 1.98
C ILE A 157 -3.85 25.43 2.82
N GLN A 158 -4.82 25.46 3.72
CA GLN A 158 -5.05 26.59 4.60
C GLN A 158 -3.81 26.90 5.45
N GLN A 159 -3.18 25.89 6.03
CA GLN A 159 -1.97 26.06 6.79
C GLN A 159 -0.80 26.56 5.94
N ALA A 160 -0.62 26.03 4.72
CA ALA A 160 0.43 26.45 3.81
C ALA A 160 0.26 27.90 3.35
N ILE A 161 -0.98 28.36 3.18
CA ILE A 161 -1.31 29.77 2.89
C ILE A 161 -0.95 30.65 4.10
N ALA A 162 -1.39 30.27 5.30
CA ALA A 162 -1.13 31.02 6.54
C ALA A 162 0.38 31.15 6.81
N ASP A 163 1.13 30.08 6.59
CA ASP A 163 2.58 30.00 6.81
C ASP A 163 3.39 30.58 5.64
N LYS A 164 2.76 31.09 4.59
CA LYS A 164 3.41 31.59 3.34
C LYS A 164 4.38 30.56 2.73
N ARG A 165 4.05 29.27 2.82
CA ARG A 165 4.88 28.16 2.30
C ARG A 165 4.57 27.77 0.86
N LEU A 166 3.68 28.48 0.17
CA LEU A 166 3.39 28.24 -1.23
C LEU A 166 4.50 28.81 -2.10
N CYS A 167 5.11 27.94 -2.90
CA CYS A 167 6.11 28.29 -3.91
C CYS A 167 5.60 27.93 -5.29
N LEU A 168 5.82 28.80 -6.27
CA LEU A 168 5.61 28.47 -7.66
C LEU A 168 6.85 27.80 -8.21
N TYR A 169 6.68 26.60 -8.76
CA TYR A 169 7.70 25.93 -9.55
C TYR A 169 7.28 25.93 -11.01
N PHE A 170 8.21 26.20 -11.90
CA PHE A 170 8.00 26.02 -13.33
C PHE A 170 9.11 25.17 -13.91
N GLN A 171 8.76 24.33 -14.87
CA GLN A 171 9.69 23.52 -15.62
C GLN A 171 9.64 23.97 -17.07
N PRO A 172 10.76 24.43 -17.65
CA PRO A 172 10.80 24.79 -19.06
C PRO A 172 10.66 23.52 -19.92
N ILE A 173 9.79 23.59 -20.92
CA ILE A 173 9.70 22.57 -21.96
C ILE A 173 10.58 23.03 -23.12
N ILE A 174 11.64 22.28 -23.40
CA ILE A 174 12.60 22.60 -24.46
C ILE A 174 12.41 21.59 -25.60
N ALA A 175 12.27 22.11 -26.82
CA ALA A 175 12.25 21.26 -28.01
C ALA A 175 13.63 20.63 -28.22
N LEU A 176 13.67 19.30 -28.39
CA LEU A 176 14.93 18.55 -28.56
C LEU A 176 15.69 18.91 -29.83
N SER A 177 15.06 19.61 -30.78
CA SER A 177 15.64 20.05 -32.05
C SER A 177 16.47 21.34 -31.95
N ASN A 178 16.36 22.13 -30.85
CA ASN A 178 17.11 23.39 -30.68
C ASN A 178 17.97 23.35 -29.41
N LYS A 179 19.19 22.81 -29.54
CA LYS A 179 20.20 22.81 -28.46
C LYS A 179 20.92 24.16 -28.23
N ASN A 180 20.64 25.17 -29.05
CA ASN A 180 21.46 26.41 -29.09
C ASN A 180 20.76 27.67 -28.56
N GLU A 181 19.64 27.57 -27.86
CA GLU A 181 18.93 28.76 -27.33
C GLU A 181 18.92 28.82 -25.79
N LEU A 182 19.98 28.36 -25.14
CA LEU A 182 20.22 28.58 -23.73
C LEU A 182 21.60 29.27 -23.55
N GLU A 183 21.67 30.55 -23.82
CA GLU A 183 22.61 31.51 -23.22
C GLU A 183 21.84 32.57 -22.42
#